data_d659d4d058a2ac8b3ccceac53f2a2098
#
_entry.id   d659d4d058a2ac8b3ccceac53f2a2098
#
_cell.length_a   1.000
_cell.length_b   1.000
_cell.length_c   1.000
_cell.angle_alpha   90.00
_cell.angle_beta   90.00
_cell.angle_gamma   90.00
#
_symmetry.space_group_name_H-M   'P 1'
#
loop_
_entity.id
_entity.type
_entity.pdbx_description
1 polymer ?
#
loop_
_entity_poly.entity_id
_entity_poly.type
_entity_poly.pdbx_seq_one_letter_code
_entity_poly.pdbx_strand_id
1 'polypeptide(L)'
;MPSRRHNSAMLSSPRRPSSTILIHGSGPGATGWSNFSGNIEALARHFHVYAVDMPGWGESDPCTKETLDHIGATIQFMDALGIAKAAVVGNSMGGIIALALAAEHPDRISHVITMGPAAHPGPKLFGAGDGPTEGLKVLQQAYRTPTPEAMHALVSIMVYDKTFATPDLCKARSDAALARPEHLANFLDMLAKGGPVTRFAPLDVLARSQIPMLLIHGRDDRVVHYENSLILNAYIPNSRMVLMNRCGHWAMIEHAEEFNRLVTDFVLHA
;
A
#
# COMPACT_ATOMS: atom_id res chain seq x y z
N MET A 1 36.03 20.32 50.23
CA MET A 1 34.59 20.39 49.91
C MET A 1 34.41 19.94 48.47
N PRO A 2 33.75 18.81 48.15
CA PRO A 2 33.52 18.37 46.80
C PRO A 2 32.24 19.01 46.25
N SER A 3 32.34 19.60 45.06
CA SER A 3 31.25 20.22 44.33
C SER A 3 30.24 19.18 43.88
N ARG A 4 28.97 19.33 44.25
CA ARG A 4 27.84 18.55 43.77
C ARG A 4 27.58 18.92 42.27
N ARG A 5 27.84 17.98 41.37
CA ARG A 5 27.34 18.06 39.99
C ARG A 5 25.84 17.78 40.02
N HIS A 6 25.03 18.76 39.65
CA HIS A 6 23.61 18.58 39.39
C HIS A 6 23.47 17.86 38.05
N ASN A 7 23.09 16.58 38.10
CA ASN A 7 22.58 15.88 36.93
C ASN A 7 21.15 16.36 36.70
N SER A 8 20.97 17.34 35.81
CA SER A 8 19.66 17.65 35.26
C SER A 8 19.29 16.56 34.25
N ALA A 9 18.52 15.57 34.70
CA ALA A 9 17.80 14.69 33.77
C ALA A 9 16.82 15.59 32.99
N MET A 10 17.14 15.91 31.75
CA MET A 10 16.17 16.48 30.82
C MET A 10 15.08 15.42 30.62
N LEU A 11 13.92 15.62 31.25
CA LEU A 11 12.70 14.92 30.90
C LEU A 11 12.38 15.35 29.48
N SER A 12 12.66 14.48 28.50
CA SER A 12 12.20 14.68 27.14
C SER A 12 10.68 14.76 27.18
N SER A 13 10.11 15.87 26.69
CA SER A 13 8.67 15.96 26.46
C SER A 13 8.21 14.74 25.67
N PRO A 14 7.02 14.16 25.96
CA PRO A 14 6.53 13.01 25.23
C PRO A 14 6.51 13.36 23.73
N ARG A 15 7.32 12.64 22.95
CA ARG A 15 7.33 12.83 21.50
C ARG A 15 5.91 12.54 21.02
N ARG A 16 5.34 13.45 20.24
CA ARG A 16 4.08 13.16 19.56
C ARG A 16 4.26 11.88 18.75
N PRO A 17 3.28 10.95 18.79
CA PRO A 17 3.36 9.74 17.98
C PRO A 17 3.64 10.11 16.52
N SER A 18 4.53 9.36 15.86
CA SER A 18 4.83 9.58 14.44
C SER A 18 3.59 9.29 13.59
N SER A 19 3.42 10.05 12.51
CA SER A 19 2.32 9.84 11.56
C SER A 19 2.61 8.64 10.66
N THR A 20 1.60 7.81 10.44
CA THR A 20 1.64 6.66 9.52
C THR A 20 0.43 6.74 8.58
N ILE A 21 0.70 6.79 7.27
CA ILE A 21 -0.31 6.86 6.23
C ILE A 21 -0.44 5.49 5.57
N LEU A 22 -1.67 4.95 5.55
CA LEU A 22 -2.00 3.65 4.96
C LEU A 22 -2.69 3.89 3.62
N ILE A 23 -2.11 3.37 2.54
CA ILE A 23 -2.57 3.54 1.16
C ILE A 23 -3.00 2.19 0.58
N HIS A 24 -4.28 2.08 0.19
CA HIS A 24 -4.88 0.86 -0.34
C HIS A 24 -4.44 0.53 -1.77
N GLY A 25 -4.77 -0.69 -2.21
CA GLY A 25 -4.58 -1.15 -3.60
C GLY A 25 -5.70 -0.70 -4.54
N SER A 26 -5.53 -0.96 -5.83
CA SER A 26 -6.44 -0.52 -6.91
C SER A 26 -7.62 -1.45 -7.17
N GLY A 27 -8.18 -2.12 -6.17
CA GLY A 27 -9.37 -2.99 -6.38
C GLY A 27 -10.67 -2.19 -6.52
N PRO A 28 -11.69 -2.70 -7.25
CA PRO A 28 -13.00 -2.07 -7.28
C PRO A 28 -13.63 -2.07 -5.87
N GLY A 29 -14.20 -0.95 -5.45
CA GLY A 29 -14.73 -0.75 -4.09
C GLY A 29 -13.66 -0.79 -2.98
N ALA A 30 -12.37 -0.62 -3.32
CA ALA A 30 -11.32 -0.50 -2.33
C ALA A 30 -11.39 0.85 -1.62
N THR A 31 -11.11 0.83 -0.30
CA THR A 31 -10.99 2.02 0.55
C THR A 31 -9.84 1.81 1.54
N GLY A 32 -9.39 2.87 2.18
CA GLY A 32 -8.45 2.77 3.29
C GLY A 32 -8.99 1.86 4.40
N TRP A 33 -10.28 1.99 4.71
CA TRP A 33 -10.95 1.13 5.69
C TRP A 33 -11.00 -0.34 5.25
N SER A 34 -11.48 -0.63 4.04
CA SER A 34 -11.63 -2.02 3.57
C SER A 34 -10.32 -2.80 3.48
N ASN A 35 -9.20 -2.09 3.34
CA ASN A 35 -7.87 -2.69 3.29
C ASN A 35 -7.23 -2.83 4.67
N PHE A 36 -7.46 -1.87 5.59
CA PHE A 36 -6.66 -1.76 6.80
C PHE A 36 -7.47 -1.77 8.11
N SER A 37 -8.79 -2.01 8.09
CA SER A 37 -9.61 -2.04 9.31
C SER A 37 -9.07 -2.98 10.39
N GLY A 38 -8.52 -4.14 10.03
CA GLY A 38 -7.87 -5.08 10.96
C GLY A 38 -6.51 -4.64 11.51
N ASN A 39 -5.96 -3.52 11.01
CA ASN A 39 -4.63 -3.05 11.38
C ASN A 39 -4.67 -1.72 12.14
N ILE A 40 -5.68 -0.88 11.90
CA ILE A 40 -5.75 0.49 12.38
C ILE A 40 -5.64 0.55 13.91
N GLU A 41 -6.43 -0.25 14.65
CA GLU A 41 -6.42 -0.21 16.11
C GLU A 41 -5.06 -0.61 16.70
N ALA A 42 -4.43 -1.66 16.15
CA ALA A 42 -3.13 -2.13 16.62
C ALA A 42 -2.03 -1.10 16.36
N LEU A 43 -2.01 -0.51 15.17
CA LEU A 43 -1.03 0.53 14.79
C LEU A 43 -1.27 1.85 15.53
N ALA A 44 -2.53 2.21 15.82
CA ALA A 44 -2.87 3.43 16.54
C ALA A 44 -2.43 3.46 18.00
N ARG A 45 -2.04 2.32 18.56
CA ARG A 45 -1.40 2.26 19.87
C ARG A 45 0.01 2.90 19.89
N HIS A 46 0.61 3.04 18.70
CA HIS A 46 2.00 3.50 18.56
C HIS A 46 2.11 4.76 17.68
N PHE A 47 1.17 4.98 16.74
CA PHE A 47 1.25 6.00 15.71
C PHE A 47 -0.05 6.81 15.61
N HIS A 48 0.03 8.00 15.01
CA HIS A 48 -1.15 8.63 14.42
C HIS A 48 -1.40 7.99 13.04
N VAL A 49 -2.45 7.19 12.93
CA VAL A 49 -2.76 6.39 11.74
C VAL A 49 -3.80 7.09 10.89
N TYR A 50 -3.52 7.21 9.61
CA TYR A 50 -4.41 7.75 8.58
C TYR A 50 -4.61 6.70 7.49
N ALA A 51 -5.79 6.12 7.41
CA ALA A 51 -6.17 5.22 6.31
C ALA A 51 -6.94 6.05 5.28
N VAL A 52 -6.29 6.34 4.16
CA VAL A 52 -6.81 7.27 3.15
C VAL A 52 -7.50 6.54 2.01
N ASP A 53 -8.59 7.13 1.51
CA ASP A 53 -9.15 6.76 0.21
C ASP A 53 -8.43 7.58 -0.85
N MET A 54 -7.77 6.91 -1.80
CA MET A 54 -7.05 7.60 -2.86
C MET A 54 -8.00 8.19 -3.90
N PRO A 55 -7.65 9.30 -4.56
CA PRO A 55 -8.44 9.83 -5.68
C PRO A 55 -8.79 8.72 -6.69
N GLY A 56 -10.06 8.62 -7.05
CA GLY A 56 -10.61 7.54 -7.88
C GLY A 56 -11.14 6.33 -7.12
N TRP A 57 -11.12 6.35 -5.79
CA TRP A 57 -11.66 5.31 -4.92
C TRP A 57 -12.38 5.88 -3.70
N GLY A 58 -13.26 5.05 -3.11
CA GLY A 58 -13.98 5.35 -1.87
C GLY A 58 -14.74 6.65 -1.93
N GLU A 59 -14.62 7.47 -0.91
CA GLU A 59 -15.29 8.78 -0.80
C GLU A 59 -14.48 9.93 -1.43
N SER A 60 -13.28 9.65 -1.95
CA SER A 60 -12.48 10.67 -2.63
C SER A 60 -13.03 11.02 -4.01
N ASP A 61 -12.58 12.16 -4.54
CA ASP A 61 -13.00 12.65 -5.85
C ASP A 61 -12.64 11.67 -6.96
N PRO A 62 -13.47 11.54 -8.00
CA PRO A 62 -13.13 10.77 -9.17
C PRO A 62 -11.93 11.38 -9.89
N CYS A 63 -11.07 10.52 -10.43
CA CYS A 63 -9.96 10.96 -11.27
C CYS A 63 -9.95 10.24 -12.62
N THR A 64 -9.48 10.94 -13.64
CA THR A 64 -9.21 10.40 -14.98
C THR A 64 -7.71 10.22 -15.16
N LYS A 65 -7.29 9.66 -16.29
CA LYS A 65 -5.87 9.53 -16.62
C LYS A 65 -5.15 10.88 -16.66
N GLU A 66 -5.86 11.92 -17.09
CA GLU A 66 -5.34 13.29 -17.24
C GLU A 66 -5.22 14.02 -15.90
N THR A 67 -6.05 13.67 -14.92
CA THR A 67 -6.07 14.31 -13.58
C THR A 67 -5.41 13.46 -12.49
N LEU A 68 -4.91 12.27 -12.86
CA LEU A 68 -4.30 11.33 -11.94
C LEU A 68 -2.98 11.86 -11.36
N ASP A 69 -2.98 12.19 -10.06
CA ASP A 69 -1.79 12.55 -9.32
C ASP A 69 -1.88 12.09 -7.86
N HIS A 70 -1.74 10.80 -7.63
CA HIS A 70 -1.78 10.21 -6.29
C HIS A 70 -0.65 10.71 -5.38
N ILE A 71 0.51 11.01 -5.95
CA ILE A 71 1.66 11.51 -5.20
C ILE A 71 1.36 12.93 -4.70
N GLY A 72 0.97 13.83 -5.59
CA GLY A 72 0.57 15.18 -5.23
C GLY A 72 -0.61 15.22 -4.26
N ALA A 73 -1.62 14.37 -4.44
CA ALA A 73 -2.76 14.25 -3.52
C ALA A 73 -2.31 13.82 -2.11
N THR A 74 -1.36 12.89 -1.99
CA THR A 74 -0.82 12.47 -0.69
C THR A 74 -0.05 13.61 -0.02
N ILE A 75 0.76 14.38 -0.76
CA ILE A 75 1.48 15.54 -0.22
C ILE A 75 0.50 16.63 0.22
N GLN A 76 -0.53 16.94 -0.58
CA GLN A 76 -1.57 17.90 -0.21
C GLN A 76 -2.32 17.47 1.07
N PHE A 77 -2.63 16.17 1.21
CA PHE A 77 -3.21 15.63 2.43
C PHE A 77 -2.30 15.85 3.64
N MET A 78 -1.00 15.57 3.50
CA MET A 78 -0.02 15.82 4.56
C MET A 78 0.05 17.31 4.92
N ASP A 79 0.06 18.20 3.95
CA ASP A 79 0.12 19.65 4.15
C ASP A 79 -1.14 20.16 4.86
N ALA A 80 -2.32 19.71 4.44
CA ALA A 80 -3.59 20.11 5.05
C ALA A 80 -3.70 19.71 6.53
N LEU A 81 -3.03 18.62 6.93
CA LEU A 81 -3.01 18.15 8.32
C LEU A 81 -1.76 18.59 9.11
N GLY A 82 -0.86 19.36 8.51
CA GLY A 82 0.41 19.78 9.14
C GLY A 82 1.36 18.62 9.41
N ILE A 83 1.29 17.55 8.63
CA ILE A 83 2.18 16.38 8.75
C ILE A 83 3.48 16.68 8.02
N ALA A 84 4.51 17.06 8.76
CA ALA A 84 5.81 17.36 8.17
C ALA A 84 6.49 16.13 7.56
N LYS A 85 6.39 14.98 8.24
CA LYS A 85 7.01 13.72 7.83
C LYS A 85 6.19 12.52 8.33
N ALA A 86 6.04 11.48 7.47
CA ALA A 86 5.27 10.28 7.81
C ALA A 86 5.96 8.99 7.35
N ALA A 87 5.66 7.89 8.05
CA ALA A 87 5.81 6.55 7.49
C ALA A 87 4.66 6.29 6.50
N VAL A 88 4.95 5.66 5.37
CA VAL A 88 3.92 5.30 4.37
C VAL A 88 3.88 3.80 4.19
N VAL A 89 2.69 3.24 4.38
CA VAL A 89 2.40 1.81 4.28
C VAL A 89 1.45 1.60 3.11
N GLY A 90 1.86 0.89 2.09
CA GLY A 90 1.09 0.76 0.86
C GLY A 90 0.92 -0.68 0.37
N ASN A 91 -0.32 -1.04 0.00
CA ASN A 91 -0.62 -2.30 -0.65
C ASN A 91 -0.70 -2.11 -2.18
N SER A 92 -0.05 -2.97 -2.96
CA SER A 92 -0.18 -2.98 -4.43
C SER A 92 0.09 -1.61 -5.05
N MET A 93 -0.90 -0.96 -5.67
CA MET A 93 -0.84 0.43 -6.12
C MET A 93 -0.36 1.37 -5.02
N GLY A 94 -0.86 1.22 -3.79
CA GLY A 94 -0.40 1.99 -2.64
C GLY A 94 1.08 1.83 -2.34
N GLY A 95 1.62 0.63 -2.58
CA GLY A 95 3.07 0.37 -2.46
C GLY A 95 3.87 1.07 -3.57
N ILE A 96 3.36 1.13 -4.79
CA ILE A 96 3.96 1.90 -5.89
C ILE A 96 3.98 3.39 -5.53
N ILE A 97 2.86 3.92 -5.00
CA ILE A 97 2.75 5.30 -4.56
C ILE A 97 3.75 5.60 -3.42
N ALA A 98 3.88 4.71 -2.44
CA ALA A 98 4.82 4.87 -1.34
C ALA A 98 6.29 4.95 -1.81
N LEU A 99 6.66 4.12 -2.79
CA LEU A 99 7.98 4.16 -3.43
C LEU A 99 8.19 5.46 -4.23
N ALA A 100 7.17 5.92 -4.96
CA ALA A 100 7.24 7.17 -5.71
C ALA A 100 7.35 8.40 -4.77
N LEU A 101 6.61 8.41 -3.66
CA LEU A 101 6.74 9.43 -2.61
C LEU A 101 8.16 9.48 -2.05
N ALA A 102 8.78 8.32 -1.78
CA ALA A 102 10.17 8.27 -1.30
C ALA A 102 11.19 8.78 -2.33
N ALA A 103 10.91 8.61 -3.62
CA ALA A 103 11.76 9.08 -4.71
C ALA A 103 11.60 10.58 -4.98
N GLU A 104 10.36 11.09 -4.97
CA GLU A 104 10.04 12.47 -5.35
C GLU A 104 10.07 13.44 -4.14
N HIS A 105 9.74 12.96 -2.93
CA HIS A 105 9.64 13.76 -1.71
C HIS A 105 10.36 13.12 -0.51
N PRO A 106 11.66 12.80 -0.61
CA PRO A 106 12.40 12.05 0.41
C PRO A 106 12.39 12.71 1.80
N ASP A 107 12.32 14.04 1.86
CA ASP A 107 12.28 14.79 3.11
C ASP A 107 10.94 14.64 3.85
N ARG A 108 9.87 14.23 3.15
CA ARG A 108 8.53 14.06 3.71
C ARG A 108 8.26 12.61 4.18
N ILE A 109 9.11 11.66 3.83
CA ILE A 109 8.91 10.23 4.09
C ILE A 109 9.97 9.72 5.07
N SER A 110 9.52 9.19 6.20
CA SER A 110 10.41 8.61 7.22
C SER A 110 10.74 7.14 6.95
N HIS A 111 9.73 6.36 6.57
CA HIS A 111 9.84 4.93 6.28
C HIS A 111 8.89 4.58 5.15
N VAL A 112 9.22 3.56 4.37
CA VAL A 112 8.32 2.94 3.39
C VAL A 112 8.09 1.50 3.76
N ILE A 113 6.83 1.08 3.81
CA ILE A 113 6.44 -0.31 3.96
C ILE A 113 5.53 -0.67 2.79
N THR A 114 5.88 -1.71 2.03
CA THR A 114 5.08 -2.14 0.88
C THR A 114 4.56 -3.55 1.04
N MET A 115 3.39 -3.82 0.47
CA MET A 115 2.84 -5.17 0.31
C MET A 115 2.46 -5.39 -1.15
N GLY A 116 3.13 -6.35 -1.80
CA GLY A 116 2.86 -6.75 -3.17
C GLY A 116 2.93 -5.62 -4.20
N PRO A 117 3.91 -4.69 -4.17
CA PRO A 117 4.02 -3.64 -5.18
C PRO A 117 4.58 -4.22 -6.47
N ALA A 118 4.23 -3.63 -7.62
CA ALA A 118 5.04 -3.80 -8.82
C ALA A 118 6.32 -2.93 -8.71
N ALA A 119 7.45 -3.48 -9.14
CA ALA A 119 8.73 -2.77 -9.08
C ALA A 119 8.89 -1.77 -10.23
N HIS A 120 8.53 -2.21 -11.44
CA HIS A 120 8.61 -1.46 -12.67
C HIS A 120 7.76 -2.13 -13.77
N PRO A 121 7.45 -1.44 -14.86
CA PRO A 121 6.62 -2.00 -15.94
C PRO A 121 7.36 -3.00 -16.86
N GLY A 122 8.65 -3.28 -16.64
CA GLY A 122 9.46 -4.15 -17.48
C GLY A 122 9.18 -5.65 -17.35
N PRO A 123 9.84 -6.49 -18.15
CA PRO A 123 9.65 -7.92 -18.17
C PRO A 123 9.99 -8.58 -16.84
N LYS A 124 9.32 -9.67 -16.53
CA LYS A 124 9.46 -10.47 -15.31
C LYS A 124 10.05 -11.85 -15.65
N LEU A 125 10.85 -12.40 -14.75
CA LEU A 125 11.44 -13.74 -14.92
C LEU A 125 10.42 -14.85 -14.64
N PHE A 126 9.57 -14.64 -13.63
CA PHE A 126 8.63 -15.65 -13.14
C PHE A 126 7.17 -15.26 -13.36
N GLY A 127 6.91 -14.13 -14.02
CA GLY A 127 5.56 -13.66 -14.31
C GLY A 127 4.94 -14.37 -15.50
N ALA A 128 3.71 -13.97 -15.85
CA ALA A 128 2.91 -14.53 -16.93
C ALA A 128 3.36 -14.12 -18.35
N GLY A 129 4.62 -13.78 -18.54
CA GLY A 129 5.11 -13.23 -19.81
C GLY A 129 4.65 -11.79 -20.02
N ASP A 130 4.29 -11.44 -21.26
CA ASP A 130 3.95 -10.05 -21.63
C ASP A 130 2.50 -9.65 -21.30
N GLY A 131 1.68 -10.59 -20.82
CA GLY A 131 0.27 -10.36 -20.52
C GLY A 131 0.00 -10.09 -19.04
N PRO A 132 -1.23 -9.70 -18.69
CA PRO A 132 -1.65 -9.57 -17.29
C PRO A 132 -1.67 -10.93 -16.61
N THR A 133 -1.27 -10.96 -15.34
CA THR A 133 -1.37 -12.14 -14.48
C THR A 133 -2.82 -12.60 -14.34
N GLU A 134 -3.04 -13.81 -13.84
CA GLU A 134 -4.37 -14.32 -13.55
C GLU A 134 -5.15 -13.36 -12.63
N GLY A 135 -4.50 -12.88 -11.56
CA GLY A 135 -5.12 -11.95 -10.63
C GLY A 135 -5.50 -10.61 -11.26
N LEU A 136 -4.68 -10.08 -12.16
CA LEU A 136 -5.01 -8.85 -12.88
C LEU A 136 -6.18 -9.06 -13.86
N LYS A 137 -6.31 -10.24 -14.48
CA LYS A 137 -7.48 -10.57 -15.33
C LYS A 137 -8.77 -10.62 -14.51
N VAL A 138 -8.73 -11.26 -13.34
CA VAL A 138 -9.87 -11.33 -12.41
C VAL A 138 -10.23 -9.95 -11.89
N LEU A 139 -9.24 -9.14 -11.52
CA LEU A 139 -9.44 -7.75 -11.09
C LEU A 139 -10.13 -6.92 -12.18
N GLN A 140 -9.65 -6.98 -13.42
CA GLN A 140 -10.27 -6.26 -14.54
C GLN A 140 -11.71 -6.73 -14.80
N GLN A 141 -11.99 -8.04 -14.65
CA GLN A 141 -13.35 -8.56 -14.78
C GLN A 141 -14.27 -8.02 -13.67
N ALA A 142 -13.80 -7.93 -12.43
CA ALA A 142 -14.55 -7.37 -11.33
C ALA A 142 -14.85 -5.86 -11.51
N TYR A 143 -13.99 -5.11 -12.20
CA TYR A 143 -14.29 -3.73 -12.60
C TYR A 143 -15.40 -3.64 -13.64
N ARG A 144 -15.44 -4.58 -14.62
CA ARG A 144 -16.46 -4.59 -15.68
C ARG A 144 -17.83 -5.03 -15.17
N THR A 145 -17.83 -5.96 -14.22
CA THR A 145 -19.06 -6.59 -13.72
C THR A 145 -18.92 -6.79 -12.21
N PRO A 146 -19.12 -5.73 -11.39
CA PRO A 146 -18.84 -5.76 -9.96
C PRO A 146 -19.97 -6.45 -9.15
N THR A 147 -20.33 -7.69 -9.52
CA THR A 147 -21.31 -8.51 -8.79
C THR A 147 -20.67 -9.19 -7.58
N PRO A 148 -21.46 -9.66 -6.59
CA PRO A 148 -20.94 -10.44 -5.45
C PRO A 148 -20.12 -11.66 -5.90
N GLU A 149 -20.51 -12.35 -6.98
CA GLU A 149 -19.79 -13.50 -7.54
C GLU A 149 -18.43 -13.10 -8.11
N ALA A 150 -18.37 -11.97 -8.85
CA ALA A 150 -17.12 -11.42 -9.35
C ALA A 150 -16.20 -10.95 -8.20
N MET A 151 -16.78 -10.38 -7.14
CA MET A 151 -16.04 -10.04 -5.93
C MET A 151 -15.54 -11.29 -5.18
N HIS A 152 -16.31 -12.39 -5.16
CA HIS A 152 -15.86 -13.65 -4.61
C HIS A 152 -14.63 -14.19 -5.38
N ALA A 153 -14.67 -14.15 -6.72
CA ALA A 153 -13.51 -14.52 -7.55
C ALA A 153 -12.31 -13.61 -7.26
N LEU A 154 -12.55 -12.28 -7.14
CA LEU A 154 -11.52 -11.30 -6.83
C LEU A 154 -10.91 -11.54 -5.45
N VAL A 155 -11.68 -11.65 -4.38
CA VAL A 155 -11.16 -11.93 -3.04
C VAL A 155 -10.39 -13.24 -3.04
N SER A 156 -10.93 -14.29 -3.67
CA SER A 156 -10.28 -15.61 -3.75
C SER A 156 -8.93 -15.59 -4.47
N ILE A 157 -8.68 -14.70 -5.43
CA ILE A 157 -7.37 -14.57 -6.09
C ILE A 157 -6.39 -13.73 -5.28
N MET A 158 -6.91 -12.80 -4.43
CA MET A 158 -6.11 -11.93 -3.59
C MET A 158 -5.54 -12.63 -2.35
N VAL A 159 -6.16 -13.74 -1.91
CA VAL A 159 -5.78 -14.45 -0.68
C VAL A 159 -5.33 -15.88 -0.95
N TYR A 160 -4.49 -16.41 -0.07
CA TYR A 160 -4.15 -17.82 -0.02
C TYR A 160 -5.31 -18.64 0.58
N ASP A 161 -5.80 -18.22 1.76
CA ASP A 161 -6.92 -18.86 2.45
C ASP A 161 -8.26 -18.36 1.91
N LYS A 162 -8.93 -19.22 1.14
CA LYS A 162 -10.22 -18.90 0.50
C LYS A 162 -11.36 -18.63 1.48
N THR A 163 -11.22 -18.97 2.75
CA THR A 163 -12.24 -18.68 3.77
C THR A 163 -12.44 -17.20 4.01
N PHE A 164 -11.47 -16.35 3.63
CA PHE A 164 -11.63 -14.91 3.63
C PHE A 164 -12.65 -14.39 2.59
N ALA A 165 -12.98 -15.17 1.55
CA ALA A 165 -13.97 -14.79 0.54
C ALA A 165 -15.41 -15.06 1.03
N THR A 166 -15.79 -14.43 2.15
CA THR A 166 -17.14 -14.59 2.72
C THR A 166 -18.19 -13.90 1.86
N PRO A 167 -19.44 -14.40 1.84
CA PRO A 167 -20.55 -13.75 1.12
C PRO A 167 -20.74 -12.30 1.53
N ASP A 168 -20.63 -11.99 2.82
CA ASP A 168 -20.80 -10.64 3.35
C ASP A 168 -19.72 -9.67 2.86
N LEU A 169 -18.45 -10.09 2.88
CA LEU A 169 -17.34 -9.31 2.34
C LEU A 169 -17.51 -9.08 0.82
N CYS A 170 -17.89 -10.12 0.09
CA CYS A 170 -18.08 -10.04 -1.36
C CYS A 170 -19.25 -9.09 -1.70
N LYS A 171 -20.36 -9.17 -0.96
CA LYS A 171 -21.47 -8.24 -1.12
C LYS A 171 -21.08 -6.81 -0.77
N ALA A 172 -20.44 -6.59 0.35
CA ALA A 172 -20.00 -5.26 0.77
C ALA A 172 -19.06 -4.59 -0.26
N ARG A 173 -18.13 -5.36 -0.85
CA ARG A 173 -17.27 -4.86 -1.93
C ARG A 173 -18.03 -4.56 -3.21
N SER A 174 -19.02 -5.39 -3.58
CA SER A 174 -19.90 -5.15 -4.72
C SER A 174 -20.71 -3.85 -4.51
N ASP A 175 -21.32 -3.70 -3.35
CA ASP A 175 -22.11 -2.51 -3.00
C ASP A 175 -21.24 -1.23 -3.04
N ALA A 176 -20.04 -1.28 -2.45
CA ALA A 176 -19.09 -0.16 -2.46
C ALA A 176 -18.63 0.22 -3.87
N ALA A 177 -18.40 -0.75 -4.73
CA ALA A 177 -18.03 -0.51 -6.13
C ALA A 177 -19.19 0.13 -6.92
N LEU A 178 -20.42 -0.39 -6.72
CA LEU A 178 -21.62 0.11 -7.41
C LEU A 178 -22.10 1.47 -6.90
N ALA A 179 -21.74 1.85 -5.68
CA ALA A 179 -22.05 3.17 -5.13
C ALA A 179 -21.34 4.32 -5.88
N ARG A 180 -20.22 4.04 -6.55
CA ARG A 180 -19.40 5.04 -7.25
C ARG A 180 -19.06 4.56 -8.68
N PRO A 181 -20.07 4.49 -9.57
CA PRO A 181 -19.88 3.96 -10.93
C PRO A 181 -18.90 4.77 -11.77
N GLU A 182 -18.72 6.06 -11.48
CA GLU A 182 -17.74 6.91 -12.12
C GLU A 182 -16.29 6.45 -11.86
N HIS A 183 -15.99 5.92 -10.67
CA HIS A 183 -14.67 5.35 -10.37
C HIS A 183 -14.37 4.13 -11.22
N LEU A 184 -15.38 3.25 -11.40
CA LEU A 184 -15.25 2.06 -12.25
C LEU A 184 -15.00 2.46 -13.71
N ALA A 185 -15.82 3.39 -14.24
CA ALA A 185 -15.71 3.84 -15.61
C ALA A 185 -14.35 4.50 -15.90
N ASN A 186 -13.90 5.39 -15.02
CA ASN A 186 -12.62 6.08 -15.15
C ASN A 186 -11.43 5.09 -15.07
N PHE A 187 -11.49 4.10 -14.17
CA PHE A 187 -10.42 3.10 -14.08
C PHE A 187 -10.34 2.23 -15.36
N LEU A 188 -11.48 1.81 -15.90
CA LEU A 188 -11.53 1.05 -17.15
C LEU A 188 -11.04 1.88 -18.35
N ASP A 189 -11.37 3.17 -18.40
CA ASP A 189 -10.86 4.10 -19.41
C ASP A 189 -9.34 4.27 -19.30
N MET A 190 -8.81 4.43 -18.08
CA MET A 190 -7.36 4.48 -17.85
C MET A 190 -6.66 3.22 -18.33
N LEU A 191 -7.22 2.04 -18.09
CA LEU A 191 -6.67 0.78 -18.60
C LEU A 191 -6.71 0.70 -20.13
N ALA A 192 -7.81 1.13 -20.74
CA ALA A 192 -7.98 1.13 -22.20
C ALA A 192 -7.00 2.09 -22.90
N LYS A 193 -6.72 3.23 -22.30
CA LYS A 193 -5.71 4.20 -22.76
C LYS A 193 -4.26 3.72 -22.57
N GLY A 194 -4.07 2.60 -21.89
CA GLY A 194 -2.76 2.01 -21.59
C GLY A 194 -1.91 2.80 -20.61
N GLY A 195 -0.86 2.18 -20.12
CA GLY A 195 0.04 2.74 -19.11
C GLY A 195 -0.35 2.37 -17.68
N PRO A 196 0.49 2.72 -16.71
CA PRO A 196 0.25 2.41 -15.31
C PRO A 196 -0.87 3.27 -14.72
N VAL A 197 -1.55 2.73 -13.70
CA VAL A 197 -2.57 3.44 -12.91
C VAL A 197 -1.97 4.38 -11.86
N THR A 198 -0.65 4.47 -11.77
CA THR A 198 0.10 5.46 -10.97
C THR A 198 1.54 5.52 -11.46
N ARG A 199 2.29 6.55 -11.07
CA ARG A 199 3.71 6.68 -11.46
C ARG A 199 4.59 5.70 -10.70
N PHE A 200 5.52 5.08 -11.41
CA PHE A 200 6.59 4.27 -10.82
C PHE A 200 7.77 5.14 -10.41
N ALA A 201 8.36 4.84 -9.25
CA ALA A 201 9.65 5.38 -8.88
C ALA A 201 10.75 4.87 -9.83
N PRO A 202 11.64 5.73 -10.33
CA PRO A 202 12.82 5.27 -11.07
C PRO A 202 13.73 4.42 -10.16
N LEU A 203 14.11 3.23 -10.60
CA LEU A 203 14.94 2.31 -9.80
C LEU A 203 16.32 2.91 -9.46
N ASP A 204 16.90 3.70 -10.36
CA ASP A 204 18.18 4.39 -10.12
C ASP A 204 18.06 5.47 -9.03
N VAL A 205 16.89 6.10 -8.84
CA VAL A 205 16.62 7.00 -7.72
C VAL A 205 16.48 6.23 -6.42
N LEU A 206 15.71 5.14 -6.43
CA LEU A 206 15.57 4.25 -5.27
C LEU A 206 16.91 3.64 -4.83
N ALA A 207 17.81 3.33 -5.78
CA ALA A 207 19.14 2.81 -5.50
C ALA A 207 20.04 3.79 -4.72
N ARG A 208 19.68 5.05 -4.66
CA ARG A 208 20.38 6.10 -3.87
C ARG A 208 19.64 6.50 -2.61
N SER A 209 18.44 5.95 -2.40
CA SER A 209 17.61 6.28 -1.24
C SER A 209 18.23 5.77 0.07
N GLN A 210 18.23 6.63 1.09
CA GLN A 210 18.61 6.28 2.46
C GLN A 210 17.40 6.01 3.37
N ILE A 211 16.18 6.16 2.83
CA ILE A 211 14.94 5.91 3.58
C ILE A 211 14.87 4.41 3.89
N PRO A 212 14.65 4.02 5.17
CA PRO A 212 14.41 2.62 5.52
C PRO A 212 13.16 2.08 4.81
N MET A 213 13.28 0.92 4.15
CA MET A 213 12.16 0.29 3.43
C MET A 213 11.96 -1.16 3.85
N LEU A 214 10.72 -1.52 4.17
CA LEU A 214 10.30 -2.88 4.47
C LEU A 214 9.40 -3.39 3.34
N LEU A 215 9.85 -4.43 2.65
CA LEU A 215 9.18 -5.03 1.51
C LEU A 215 8.52 -6.35 1.96
N ILE A 216 7.23 -6.32 2.25
CA ILE A 216 6.45 -7.51 2.61
C ILE A 216 5.83 -8.07 1.34
N HIS A 217 5.88 -9.40 1.15
CA HIS A 217 5.25 -10.04 0.00
C HIS A 217 4.72 -11.43 0.35
N GLY A 218 3.53 -11.75 -0.11
CA GLY A 218 3.01 -13.11 -0.03
C GLY A 218 3.69 -14.00 -1.08
N ARG A 219 4.17 -15.19 -0.66
CA ARG A 219 4.78 -16.15 -1.60
C ARG A 219 3.76 -16.63 -2.64
N ASP A 220 2.50 -16.70 -2.25
CA ASP A 220 1.40 -17.24 -3.06
C ASP A 220 0.59 -16.11 -3.75
N ASP A 221 1.20 -14.92 -3.91
CA ASP A 221 0.60 -13.78 -4.60
C ASP A 221 0.46 -14.07 -6.11
N ARG A 222 -0.80 -14.15 -6.56
CA ARG A 222 -1.19 -14.42 -7.95
C ARG A 222 -1.56 -13.16 -8.73
N VAL A 223 -1.45 -11.98 -8.09
CA VAL A 223 -1.72 -10.66 -8.68
C VAL A 223 -0.42 -10.01 -9.11
N VAL A 224 0.52 -9.86 -8.17
CA VAL A 224 1.87 -9.35 -8.41
C VAL A 224 2.88 -10.35 -7.84
N HIS A 225 3.65 -11.00 -8.71
CA HIS A 225 4.61 -12.01 -8.26
C HIS A 225 5.70 -11.39 -7.37
N TYR A 226 6.13 -12.10 -6.32
CA TYR A 226 7.10 -11.63 -5.33
C TYR A 226 8.48 -11.27 -5.91
N GLU A 227 8.80 -11.68 -7.14
CA GLU A 227 10.02 -11.22 -7.83
C GLU A 227 10.14 -9.69 -7.91
N ASN A 228 9.01 -8.98 -7.92
CA ASN A 228 9.00 -7.51 -7.88
C ASN A 228 9.66 -6.99 -6.59
N SER A 229 9.35 -7.58 -5.44
CA SER A 229 10.01 -7.21 -4.18
C SER A 229 11.47 -7.69 -4.12
N LEU A 230 11.83 -8.81 -4.77
CA LEU A 230 13.23 -9.20 -4.91
C LEU A 230 14.02 -8.18 -5.73
N ILE A 231 13.46 -7.70 -6.84
CA ILE A 231 14.07 -6.64 -7.65
C ILE A 231 14.27 -5.38 -6.80
N LEU A 232 13.23 -4.92 -6.11
CA LEU A 232 13.31 -3.74 -5.24
C LEU A 232 14.38 -3.93 -4.16
N ASN A 233 14.42 -5.09 -3.50
CA ASN A 233 15.41 -5.39 -2.47
C ASN A 233 16.84 -5.41 -3.00
N ALA A 234 17.03 -5.83 -4.26
CA ALA A 234 18.34 -5.81 -4.91
C ALA A 234 18.82 -4.39 -5.26
N TYR A 235 17.91 -3.47 -5.55
CA TYR A 235 18.23 -2.09 -5.91
C TYR A 235 18.31 -1.14 -4.71
N ILE A 236 17.47 -1.33 -3.67
CA ILE A 236 17.35 -0.38 -2.56
C ILE A 236 18.31 -0.77 -1.43
N PRO A 237 19.36 0.03 -1.17
CA PRO A 237 20.41 -0.34 -0.23
C PRO A 237 19.93 -0.45 1.23
N ASN A 238 18.98 0.38 1.65
CA ASN A 238 18.42 0.36 2.99
C ASN A 238 17.05 -0.32 3.02
N SER A 239 16.99 -1.56 2.52
CA SER A 239 15.76 -2.34 2.50
C SER A 239 15.88 -3.69 3.20
N ARG A 240 14.74 -4.18 3.68
CA ARG A 240 14.56 -5.54 4.20
C ARG A 240 13.36 -6.16 3.50
N MET A 241 13.42 -7.44 3.19
CA MET A 241 12.31 -8.16 2.59
C MET A 241 11.82 -9.28 3.51
N VAL A 242 10.49 -9.38 3.65
CA VAL A 242 9.81 -10.49 4.31
C VAL A 242 8.91 -11.19 3.29
N LEU A 243 9.22 -12.46 2.98
CA LEU A 243 8.41 -13.31 2.12
C LEU A 243 7.59 -14.26 3.00
N MET A 244 6.27 -14.08 3.00
CA MET A 244 5.34 -14.82 3.86
C MET A 244 4.78 -16.03 3.13
N ASN A 245 4.92 -17.21 3.72
CA ASN A 245 4.26 -18.44 3.23
C ASN A 245 2.77 -18.42 3.53
N ARG A 246 1.97 -19.14 2.71
CA ARG A 246 0.52 -19.20 2.85
C ARG A 246 -0.10 -17.79 2.91
N CYS A 247 0.36 -16.93 2.04
CA CYS A 247 -0.02 -15.55 1.97
C CYS A 247 -0.17 -15.14 0.50
N GLY A 248 -1.30 -14.57 0.16
CA GLY A 248 -1.57 -13.99 -1.15
C GLY A 248 -1.15 -12.52 -1.22
N HIS A 249 -1.94 -11.74 -1.96
CA HIS A 249 -1.69 -10.32 -2.23
C HIS A 249 -1.98 -9.40 -1.03
N TRP A 250 -2.80 -9.88 -0.07
CA TRP A 250 -3.27 -9.09 1.08
C TRP A 250 -2.66 -9.54 2.41
N ALA A 251 -1.34 -9.43 2.54
CA ALA A 251 -0.63 -9.79 3.77
C ALA A 251 -1.19 -9.11 5.03
N MET A 252 -1.63 -7.85 4.92
CA MET A 252 -2.22 -7.07 6.01
C MET A 252 -3.59 -7.60 6.46
N ILE A 253 -4.25 -8.43 5.66
CA ILE A 253 -5.53 -9.08 5.98
C ILE A 253 -5.29 -10.50 6.46
N GLU A 254 -4.57 -11.31 5.67
CA GLU A 254 -4.36 -12.74 5.95
C GLU A 254 -3.48 -12.99 7.19
N HIS A 255 -2.49 -12.11 7.42
CA HIS A 255 -1.52 -12.20 8.51
C HIS A 255 -1.48 -10.90 9.33
N ALA A 256 -2.66 -10.37 9.67
CA ALA A 256 -2.81 -9.05 10.29
C ALA A 256 -1.94 -8.85 11.55
N GLU A 257 -1.88 -9.84 12.44
CA GLU A 257 -1.07 -9.74 13.68
C GLU A 257 0.43 -9.67 13.38
N GLU A 258 0.93 -10.52 12.49
CA GLU A 258 2.33 -10.51 12.10
C GLU A 258 2.68 -9.24 11.33
N PHE A 259 1.82 -8.83 10.41
CA PHE A 259 1.96 -7.58 9.69
C PHE A 259 2.04 -6.36 10.65
N ASN A 260 1.13 -6.26 11.62
CA ASN A 260 1.12 -5.18 12.58
C ASN A 260 2.41 -5.14 13.42
N ARG A 261 2.94 -6.30 13.84
CA ARG A 261 4.22 -6.38 14.56
C ARG A 261 5.39 -5.93 13.68
N LEU A 262 5.46 -6.40 12.42
CA LEU A 262 6.51 -6.03 11.47
C LEU A 262 6.53 -4.53 11.21
N VAL A 263 5.37 -3.92 10.96
CA VAL A 263 5.24 -2.47 10.72
C VAL A 263 5.65 -1.68 11.96
N THR A 264 5.13 -2.07 13.13
CA THR A 264 5.40 -1.37 14.39
C THR A 264 6.89 -1.43 14.73
N ASP A 265 7.48 -2.62 14.72
CA ASP A 265 8.90 -2.81 15.02
C ASP A 265 9.80 -2.03 14.06
N PHE A 266 9.49 -2.12 12.76
CA PHE A 266 10.27 -1.45 11.74
C PHE A 266 10.23 0.08 11.86
N VAL A 267 9.06 0.68 12.07
CA VAL A 267 8.95 2.15 12.17
C VAL A 267 9.56 2.69 13.48
N LEU A 268 9.59 1.89 14.53
CA LEU A 268 10.16 2.32 15.82
C LEU A 268 11.68 2.13 15.92
N HIS A 269 12.26 1.18 15.17
CA HIS A 269 13.64 0.74 15.41
C HIS A 269 14.55 0.70 14.16
N ALA A 270 14.07 1.05 12.96
CA ALA A 270 14.88 1.05 11.72
C ALA A 270 15.59 2.38 11.47
#